data_1ba96cef34b216264f79fdb8167eae87
#
_entry.id   1ba96cef34b216264f79fdb8167eae87
#
_cell.length_a   1.000
_cell.length_b   1.000
_cell.length_c   1.000
_cell.angle_alpha   90.00
_cell.angle_beta   90.00
_cell.angle_gamma   90.00
#
_symmetry.space_group_name_H-M   'P 1'
#
loop_
_entity.id
_entity.type
_entity.pdbx_description
1 polymer ?
#
loop_
_entity_poly.entity_id
_entity_poly.type
_entity_poly.pdbx_seq_one_letter_code
_entity_poly.pdbx_strand_id
1 'polypeptide(L)'
;MRLLLVEDHVPLADELLAGLNRQGYAVDWLADGRDAVHQGSTEPYDLIILDLGLPGVPGLEVLAQWRAAGLATPVLILTARGSWSERIEGLKAGADDYLTKPFHPE
;
A
#
# COMPACT_ATOMS: atom_id res chain seq x y z
N MET A 1 -15.54 0.58 -6.33
CA MET A 1 -14.13 0.20 -6.32
C MET A 1 -13.71 -0.10 -4.90
N ARG A 2 -13.07 -1.24 -4.69
CA ARG A 2 -12.65 -1.68 -3.37
C ARG A 2 -11.13 -1.57 -3.25
N LEU A 3 -10.67 -0.88 -2.21
CA LEU A 3 -9.26 -0.60 -1.98
C LEU A 3 -8.77 -1.20 -0.66
N LEU A 4 -7.51 -1.62 -0.63
CA LEU A 4 -6.82 -1.95 0.60
C LEU A 4 -5.78 -0.87 0.89
N LEU A 5 -5.83 -0.28 2.08
CA LEU A 5 -4.83 0.67 2.55
C LEU A 5 -4.01 -0.01 3.64
N VAL A 6 -2.69 -0.08 3.46
CA VAL A 6 -1.76 -0.65 4.44
C VAL A 6 -0.83 0.46 4.90
N GLU A 7 -1.09 0.99 6.09
CA GLU A 7 -0.38 2.15 6.66
C GLU A 7 -0.47 2.11 8.17
N ASP A 8 0.67 2.16 8.86
CA ASP A 8 0.72 2.10 10.31
C ASP A 8 0.61 3.48 11.00
N HIS A 9 0.87 4.57 10.26
CA HIS A 9 0.76 5.91 10.80
C HIS A 9 -0.71 6.35 10.82
N VAL A 10 -1.32 6.31 12.00
CA VAL A 10 -2.76 6.52 12.16
C VAL A 10 -3.27 7.86 11.61
N PRO A 11 -2.64 9.01 11.89
CA PRO A 11 -3.11 10.29 11.35
C PRO A 11 -3.16 10.29 9.81
N LEU A 12 -2.16 9.72 9.15
CA LEU A 12 -2.13 9.64 7.69
C LEU A 12 -3.19 8.67 7.18
N ALA A 13 -3.35 7.52 7.84
CA ALA A 13 -4.37 6.54 7.47
C ALA A 13 -5.78 7.16 7.57
N ASP A 14 -6.05 7.88 8.66
CA ASP A 14 -7.35 8.55 8.83
C ASP A 14 -7.61 9.57 7.74
N GLU A 15 -6.62 10.36 7.36
CA GLU A 15 -6.73 11.35 6.31
C GLU A 15 -7.02 10.70 4.95
N LEU A 16 -6.29 9.63 4.63
CA LEU A 16 -6.48 8.88 3.39
C LEU A 16 -7.86 8.21 3.35
N LEU A 17 -8.27 7.58 4.45
CA LEU A 17 -9.58 6.95 4.54
C LEU A 17 -10.70 7.96 4.32
N ALA A 18 -10.63 9.11 4.96
CA ALA A 18 -11.64 10.15 4.81
C ALA A 18 -11.72 10.63 3.36
N GLY A 19 -10.57 10.87 2.73
CA GLY A 19 -10.52 11.33 1.34
C GLY A 19 -11.06 10.30 0.36
N LEU A 20 -10.66 9.04 0.51
CA LEU A 20 -11.08 7.97 -0.38
C LEU A 20 -12.57 7.65 -0.20
N ASN A 21 -13.05 7.63 1.04
CA ASN A 21 -14.47 7.41 1.31
C ASN A 21 -15.34 8.52 0.71
N ARG A 22 -14.88 9.76 0.75
CA ARG A 22 -15.60 10.88 0.10
C ARG A 22 -15.72 10.70 -1.40
N GLN A 23 -14.76 10.00 -2.02
CA GLN A 23 -14.82 9.69 -3.46
C GLN A 23 -15.70 8.47 -3.77
N GLY A 24 -16.27 7.85 -2.75
CA GLY A 24 -17.17 6.71 -2.93
C GLY A 24 -16.50 5.36 -2.95
N TYR A 25 -15.22 5.26 -2.61
CA TYR A 25 -14.51 3.98 -2.57
C TYR A 25 -14.74 3.26 -1.25
N ALA A 26 -14.84 1.94 -1.30
CA ALA A 26 -14.87 1.09 -0.12
C ALA A 26 -13.43 0.73 0.23
N VAL A 27 -12.96 1.14 1.42
CA VAL A 27 -11.56 0.98 1.81
C VAL A 27 -11.46 0.14 3.07
N ASP A 28 -10.66 -0.93 3.00
CA ASP A 28 -10.23 -1.69 4.18
C ASP A 28 -8.86 -1.17 4.59
N TRP A 29 -8.64 -1.00 5.88
CA TRP A 29 -7.37 -0.50 6.42
C TRP A 29 -6.71 -1.52 7.31
N LEU A 30 -5.41 -1.75 7.10
CA LEU A 30 -4.55 -2.58 7.93
C LEU A 30 -3.30 -1.78 8.31
N ALA A 31 -2.79 -2.03 9.50
CA ALA A 31 -1.61 -1.33 10.02
C ALA A 31 -0.35 -2.21 10.12
N ASP A 32 -0.44 -3.46 9.70
CA ASP A 32 0.62 -4.46 9.88
C ASP A 32 0.86 -5.21 8.58
N GLY A 33 2.14 -5.40 8.23
CA GLY A 33 2.51 -6.08 6.98
C GLY A 33 2.13 -7.55 6.95
N ARG A 34 2.12 -8.23 8.09
CA ARG A 34 1.74 -9.64 8.18
C ARG A 34 0.26 -9.83 7.83
N ASP A 35 -0.60 -8.99 8.40
CA ASP A 35 -2.02 -9.01 8.10
C ASP A 35 -2.26 -8.66 6.62
N ALA A 36 -1.46 -7.75 6.09
CA ALA A 36 -1.57 -7.34 4.69
C ALA A 36 -1.25 -8.48 3.71
N VAL A 37 -0.23 -9.27 3.99
CA VAL A 37 0.11 -10.43 3.15
C VAL A 37 -1.11 -11.34 3.03
N HIS A 38 -1.74 -11.66 4.15
CA HIS A 38 -2.91 -12.53 4.17
C HIS A 38 -4.11 -11.90 3.48
N GLN A 39 -4.49 -10.70 3.90
CA GLN A 39 -5.70 -10.02 3.43
C GLN A 39 -5.64 -9.71 1.93
N GLY A 40 -4.50 -9.22 1.46
CA GLY A 40 -4.33 -8.89 0.05
C GLY A 40 -4.42 -10.11 -0.86
N SER A 41 -4.05 -11.29 -0.34
CA SER A 41 -4.09 -12.54 -1.10
C SER A 41 -5.46 -13.21 -1.09
N THR A 42 -6.31 -12.93 -0.09
CA THR A 42 -7.57 -13.63 0.10
C THR A 42 -8.80 -12.85 -0.31
N GLU A 43 -8.70 -11.51 -0.36
CA GLU A 43 -9.83 -10.65 -0.71
C GLU A 43 -9.61 -9.94 -2.05
N PRO A 44 -10.66 -9.75 -2.84
CA PRO A 44 -10.53 -9.08 -4.15
C PRO A 44 -10.47 -7.56 -3.98
N TYR A 45 -9.33 -6.98 -4.31
CA TYR A 45 -9.16 -5.53 -4.33
C TYR A 45 -8.89 -5.04 -5.74
N ASP A 46 -9.34 -3.82 -6.04
CA ASP A 46 -9.09 -3.16 -7.31
C ASP A 46 -7.75 -2.42 -7.29
N LEU A 47 -7.32 -1.96 -6.10
CA LEU A 47 -6.07 -1.26 -5.91
C LEU A 47 -5.61 -1.45 -4.47
N ILE A 48 -4.31 -1.58 -4.26
CA ILE A 48 -3.71 -1.63 -2.93
C ILE A 48 -2.76 -0.44 -2.78
N ILE A 49 -2.90 0.31 -1.69
CA ILE A 49 -1.99 1.38 -1.30
C ILE A 49 -1.15 0.84 -0.15
N LEU A 50 0.16 0.76 -0.35
CA LEU A 50 1.07 0.06 0.55
C LEU A 50 2.21 0.95 1.02
N ASP A 51 2.29 1.16 2.33
CA ASP A 51 3.43 1.82 2.94
C ASP A 51 4.62 0.86 3.03
N LEU A 52 5.83 1.36 2.78
CA LEU A 52 7.03 0.53 2.85
C LEU A 52 7.56 0.33 4.26
N GLY A 53 7.31 1.28 5.17
CA GLY A 53 7.84 1.26 6.54
C GLY A 53 6.96 0.55 7.55
N LEU A 54 6.37 -0.58 7.21
CA LEU A 54 5.42 -1.28 8.07
C LEU A 54 6.10 -2.08 9.18
N PRO A 55 5.45 -2.21 10.36
CA PRO A 55 5.87 -3.19 11.35
C PRO A 55 5.51 -4.61 10.88
N GLY A 56 6.15 -5.59 11.49
CA GLY A 56 5.96 -7.00 11.13
C GLY A 56 6.73 -7.35 9.88
N VAL A 57 6.07 -7.43 8.74
CA VAL A 57 6.71 -7.70 7.45
C VAL A 57 6.89 -6.37 6.71
N PRO A 58 8.13 -6.02 6.29
CA PRO A 58 8.35 -4.78 5.54
C PRO A 58 7.55 -4.74 4.24
N GLY A 59 7.14 -3.52 3.83
CA GLY A 59 6.28 -3.37 2.67
C GLY A 59 6.82 -3.98 1.39
N LEU A 60 8.12 -3.85 1.11
CA LEU A 60 8.73 -4.47 -0.07
C LEU A 60 8.60 -6.00 -0.06
N GLU A 61 8.73 -6.61 1.11
CA GLU A 61 8.57 -8.05 1.26
C GLU A 61 7.11 -8.47 1.08
N VAL A 62 6.17 -7.68 1.61
CA VAL A 62 4.74 -7.91 1.39
C VAL A 62 4.44 -7.94 -0.10
N LEU A 63 4.92 -6.94 -0.83
CA LEU A 63 4.73 -6.85 -2.27
C LEU A 63 5.35 -8.04 -3.00
N ALA A 64 6.58 -8.42 -2.64
CA ALA A 64 7.26 -9.57 -3.24
C ALA A 64 6.48 -10.86 -3.03
N GLN A 65 5.93 -11.06 -1.82
CA GLN A 65 5.11 -12.24 -1.53
C GLN A 65 3.82 -12.26 -2.35
N TRP A 66 3.16 -11.12 -2.49
CA TRP A 66 1.95 -11.04 -3.33
C TRP A 66 2.26 -11.42 -4.78
N ARG A 67 3.33 -10.86 -5.33
CA ARG A 67 3.71 -11.13 -6.74
C ARG A 67 4.14 -12.58 -6.94
N ALA A 68 4.87 -13.14 -5.99
CA ALA A 68 5.27 -14.55 -6.03
C ALA A 68 4.05 -15.49 -5.98
N ALA A 69 2.99 -15.09 -5.30
CA ALA A 69 1.76 -15.84 -5.21
C ALA A 69 0.84 -15.65 -6.43
N GLY A 70 1.24 -14.84 -7.39
CA GLY A 70 0.47 -14.62 -8.62
C GLY A 70 -0.56 -13.51 -8.52
N LEU A 71 -0.57 -12.73 -7.44
CA LEU A 71 -1.49 -11.60 -7.30
C LEU A 71 -1.06 -10.47 -8.25
N ALA A 72 -1.97 -10.07 -9.13
CA ALA A 72 -1.71 -9.04 -10.14
C ALA A 72 -2.38 -7.70 -9.81
N THR A 73 -3.02 -7.56 -8.67
CA THR A 73 -3.69 -6.32 -8.26
C THR A 73 -2.71 -5.15 -8.32
N PRO A 74 -3.09 -4.00 -8.91
CA PRO A 74 -2.23 -2.82 -8.93
C PRO A 74 -1.87 -2.36 -7.52
N VAL A 75 -0.60 -2.01 -7.31
CA VAL A 75 -0.08 -1.55 -6.02
C VAL A 75 0.58 -0.19 -6.17
N LEU A 76 0.10 0.77 -5.39
CA LEU A 76 0.70 2.09 -5.24
C LEU A 76 1.50 2.11 -3.94
N ILE A 77 2.79 2.37 -4.02
CA ILE A 77 3.66 2.44 -2.85
C ILE A 77 3.63 3.84 -2.26
N LEU A 78 3.51 3.92 -0.92
CA LEU A 78 3.78 5.13 -0.17
C LEU A 78 5.16 5.01 0.47
N THR A 79 5.98 6.04 0.38
CA THR A 79 7.30 6.03 0.99
C THR A 79 7.63 7.40 1.58
N ALA A 80 8.23 7.40 2.78
CA ALA A 80 8.72 8.62 3.40
C ALA A 80 10.03 9.11 2.77
N ARG A 81 10.68 8.24 2.01
CA ARG A 81 11.96 8.53 1.38
C ARG A 81 11.82 8.55 -0.13
N GLY A 82 12.15 9.68 -0.73
CA GLY A 82 12.13 9.81 -2.17
C GLY A 82 13.43 9.38 -2.84
N SER A 83 14.19 8.44 -2.24
CA SER A 83 15.46 8.02 -2.82
C SER A 83 15.23 7.20 -4.09
N TRP A 84 16.10 7.37 -5.05
CA TRP A 84 16.06 6.63 -6.31
C TRP A 84 16.14 5.13 -6.09
N SER A 85 16.97 4.70 -5.12
CA SER A 85 17.14 3.26 -4.84
C SER A 85 15.86 2.61 -4.34
N GLU A 86 15.12 3.27 -3.45
CA GLU A 86 13.84 2.75 -2.95
C GLU A 86 12.79 2.69 -4.05
N ARG A 87 12.76 3.70 -4.92
CA ARG A 87 11.84 3.71 -6.08
C ARG A 87 12.13 2.56 -7.02
N ILE A 88 13.40 2.35 -7.33
CA ILE A 88 13.82 1.26 -8.21
C ILE A 88 13.50 -0.09 -7.58
N GLU A 89 13.78 -0.27 -6.29
CA GLU A 89 13.46 -1.50 -5.58
C GLU A 89 11.98 -1.79 -5.56
N GLY A 90 11.14 -0.76 -5.34
CA GLY A 90 9.69 -0.91 -5.37
C GLY A 90 9.19 -1.34 -6.73
N LEU A 91 9.66 -0.71 -7.80
CA LEU A 91 9.25 -1.07 -9.15
C LEU A 91 9.74 -2.46 -9.54
N LYS A 92 10.96 -2.83 -9.15
CA LYS A 92 11.50 -4.18 -9.39
C LYS A 92 10.73 -5.24 -8.62
N ALA A 93 10.24 -4.92 -7.42
CA ALA A 93 9.43 -5.85 -6.63
C ALA A 93 8.03 -6.03 -7.18
N GLY A 94 7.63 -5.20 -8.14
CA GLY A 94 6.36 -5.35 -8.85
C GLY A 94 5.31 -4.28 -8.57
N ALA A 95 5.70 -3.13 -8.00
CA ALA A 95 4.80 -2.00 -7.84
C ALA A 95 4.47 -1.35 -9.17
N ASP A 96 3.28 -0.79 -9.27
CA ASP A 96 2.82 -0.09 -10.48
C ASP A 96 3.18 1.39 -10.45
N ASP A 97 3.23 1.97 -9.24
CA ASP A 97 3.59 3.37 -9.05
C ASP A 97 3.98 3.60 -7.60
N TYR A 98 4.44 4.81 -7.29
CA TYR A 98 4.81 5.20 -5.94
C TYR A 98 4.46 6.66 -5.68
N LEU A 99 4.31 7.01 -4.39
CA LEU A 99 4.04 8.37 -3.94
C LEU A 99 4.90 8.68 -2.72
N THR A 100 5.61 9.80 -2.73
CA THR A 100 6.48 10.20 -1.63
C THR A 100 5.69 10.95 -0.55
N LYS A 101 5.90 10.58 0.71
CA LYS A 101 5.36 11.32 1.87
C LYS A 101 6.27 12.51 2.21
N PRO A 102 5.77 13.59 2.79
CA PRO A 102 4.35 13.91 2.89
C PRO A 102 3.81 14.35 1.54
N PHE A 103 2.53 14.11 1.30
CA PHE A 103 1.84 14.63 0.13
C PHE A 103 0.66 15.48 0.59
N HIS A 104 0.31 16.45 -0.24
CA HIS A 104 -0.78 17.37 0.06
C HIS A 104 -1.92 17.11 -0.93
N PRO A 105 -2.88 16.28 -0.56
CA PRO A 105 -4.04 16.06 -1.42
C PRO A 105 -4.88 17.35 -1.42
N GLU A 106 -5.11 17.88 -2.56
CA GLU A 106 -5.96 19.05 -2.74
C GLU A 106 -7.29 18.69 -3.35
#